data_e8537fc8355dd97f4486c98cdcc372de
#
_entry.id   e8537fc8355dd97f4486c98cdcc372de
#
_cell.length_a   1.000
_cell.length_b   1.000
_cell.length_c   1.000
_cell.angle_alpha   90.00
_cell.angle_beta   90.00
_cell.angle_gamma   90.00
#
_symmetry.space_group_name_H-M   'P 1'
#
loop_
_entity.id
_entity.type
_entity.pdbx_description
1 polymer ?
#
loop_
_entity_poly.entity_id
_entity_poly.type
_entity_poly.pdbx_seq_one_letter_code
_entity_poly.pdbx_strand_id
1 'polypeptide(L)'
;DFVYMLHDGRKGRLHGIRSEYTLLYFYDPDCPDCRHTREMLAELPTVVALVQSGRLQIVAFYPDGEAEAWEACRNIIPDTWLNTCDGTEELVVREKLYAIRAVPSLYLLDSEKRVILKDTDYNKLDAWLNGPLSASL
;
A
#
# COMPACT_ATOMS: atom_id res chain seq x y z
N ASP A 1 -10.39 -2.61 -9.48
CA ASP A 1 -9.84 -1.28 -9.74
C ASP A 1 -10.53 -0.24 -8.86
N PHE A 2 -9.84 0.80 -8.45
CA PHE A 2 -10.41 1.90 -7.70
C PHE A 2 -9.66 3.21 -7.99
N VAL A 3 -10.32 4.33 -7.65
CA VAL A 3 -9.76 5.66 -7.80
C VAL A 3 -9.14 6.09 -6.46
N TYR A 4 -7.90 6.53 -6.51
CA TYR A 4 -7.21 7.12 -5.37
C TYR A 4 -6.94 8.60 -5.62
N MET A 5 -6.67 9.35 -4.54
CA MET A 5 -6.32 10.77 -4.61
C MET A 5 -4.94 11.00 -4.01
N LEU A 6 -4.13 11.82 -4.67
CA LEU A 6 -2.83 12.27 -4.20
C LEU A 6 -2.95 13.60 -3.43
N HIS A 7 -1.90 13.95 -2.67
CA HIS A 7 -1.89 15.18 -1.86
C HIS A 7 -2.04 16.47 -2.66
N ASP A 8 -1.68 16.46 -3.95
CA ASP A 8 -1.85 17.61 -4.82
C ASP A 8 -3.25 17.70 -5.45
N GLY A 9 -4.16 16.81 -5.06
CA GLY A 9 -5.53 16.77 -5.57
C GLY A 9 -5.71 15.97 -6.84
N ARG A 10 -4.63 15.50 -7.48
CA ARG A 10 -4.74 14.63 -8.65
C ARG A 10 -5.30 13.28 -8.27
N LYS A 11 -6.05 12.68 -9.17
CA LYS A 11 -6.62 11.35 -9.00
C LYS A 11 -5.99 10.37 -9.98
N GLY A 12 -5.90 9.11 -9.57
CA GLY A 12 -5.43 8.03 -10.41
C GLY A 12 -6.22 6.77 -10.15
N ARG A 13 -5.95 5.73 -10.95
CA ARG A 13 -6.57 4.41 -10.78
C ARG A 13 -5.52 3.37 -10.45
N LEU A 14 -5.87 2.42 -9.61
CA LEU A 14 -4.99 1.32 -9.24
C LEU A 14 -4.41 0.64 -10.48
N HIS A 15 -5.24 0.31 -11.47
CA HIS A 15 -4.79 -0.34 -12.69
C HIS A 15 -3.91 0.55 -13.58
N GLY A 16 -3.83 1.84 -13.30
CA GLY A 16 -2.89 2.75 -13.95
C GLY A 16 -1.48 2.69 -13.40
N ILE A 17 -1.28 2.09 -12.24
CA ILE A 17 0.04 1.90 -11.63
C ILE A 17 0.73 0.75 -12.33
N ARG A 18 1.85 1.04 -12.99
CA ARG A 18 2.61 0.04 -13.75
C ARG A 18 3.81 -0.43 -12.96
N SER A 19 3.72 -1.63 -12.41
CA SER A 19 4.80 -2.30 -11.69
C SER A 19 4.57 -3.80 -11.74
N GLU A 20 5.65 -4.57 -11.61
CA GLU A 20 5.56 -6.03 -11.55
C GLU A 20 4.72 -6.48 -10.37
N TYR A 21 4.90 -5.82 -9.23
CA TYR A 21 4.12 -6.05 -8.02
C TYR A 21 3.67 -4.73 -7.43
N THR A 22 2.49 -4.73 -6.83
CA THR A 22 1.93 -3.59 -6.09
C THR A 22 1.56 -4.06 -4.69
N LEU A 23 2.04 -3.36 -3.67
CA LEU A 23 1.68 -3.62 -2.28
C LEU A 23 0.73 -2.52 -1.83
N LEU A 24 -0.50 -2.90 -1.50
CA LEU A 24 -1.45 -1.99 -0.89
C LEU A 24 -1.26 -2.02 0.62
N TYR A 25 -0.97 -0.87 1.20
CA TYR A 25 -0.82 -0.69 2.63
C TYR A 25 -1.95 0.23 3.10
N PHE A 26 -3.00 -0.38 3.67
CA PHE A 26 -4.13 0.35 4.24
C PHE A 26 -3.79 0.75 5.67
N TYR A 27 -3.90 2.03 5.97
CA TYR A 27 -3.42 2.56 7.25
C TYR A 27 -4.30 3.69 7.78
N ASP A 28 -4.11 3.98 9.06
CA ASP A 28 -4.61 5.19 9.72
C ASP A 28 -3.40 5.92 10.31
N PRO A 29 -3.29 7.24 10.13
CA PRO A 29 -2.16 8.01 10.68
C PRO A 29 -1.96 7.87 12.20
N ASP A 30 -3.04 7.66 12.94
CA ASP A 30 -3.02 7.56 14.41
C ASP A 30 -2.88 6.13 14.94
N CYS A 31 -2.63 5.15 14.08
CA CYS A 31 -2.56 3.74 14.45
C CYS A 31 -1.12 3.33 14.77
N PRO A 32 -0.81 2.91 16.02
CA PRO A 32 0.54 2.45 16.39
C PRO A 32 1.01 1.23 15.61
N ASP A 33 0.11 0.26 15.37
CA ASP A 33 0.45 -0.94 14.59
C ASP A 33 0.71 -0.62 13.12
N CYS A 34 0.00 0.36 12.56
CA CYS A 34 0.27 0.87 11.22
C CYS A 34 1.66 1.48 11.13
N ARG A 35 2.03 2.26 12.14
CA ARG A 35 3.37 2.86 12.22
C ARG A 35 4.45 1.79 12.27
N HIS A 36 4.29 0.76 13.10
CA HIS A 36 5.26 -0.32 13.20
C HIS A 36 5.41 -1.06 11.87
N THR A 37 4.30 -1.41 11.23
CA THR A 37 4.31 -2.07 9.91
C THR A 37 5.03 -1.20 8.87
N ARG A 38 4.75 0.10 8.84
CA ARG A 38 5.41 1.04 7.93
C ARG A 38 6.92 1.07 8.15
N GLU A 39 7.34 1.16 9.39
CA GLU A 39 8.77 1.19 9.74
C GLU A 39 9.46 -0.12 9.31
N MET A 40 8.82 -1.26 9.52
CA MET A 40 9.36 -2.55 9.10
C MET A 40 9.46 -2.65 7.58
N LEU A 41 8.43 -2.25 6.84
CA LEU A 41 8.45 -2.26 5.38
C LEU A 41 9.56 -1.37 4.81
N ALA A 42 9.84 -0.25 5.46
CA ALA A 42 10.88 0.68 5.03
C ALA A 42 12.30 0.17 5.30
N GLU A 43 12.46 -0.88 6.12
CA GLU A 43 13.76 -1.40 6.54
C GLU A 43 14.05 -2.82 6.03
N LEU A 44 13.04 -3.62 5.70
CA LEU A 44 13.25 -4.99 5.23
C LEU A 44 14.06 -4.99 3.92
N PRO A 45 15.25 -5.63 3.88
CA PRO A 45 16.18 -5.50 2.75
C PRO A 45 15.56 -5.90 1.41
N THR A 46 14.79 -6.97 1.34
CA THR A 46 14.17 -7.43 0.09
C THR A 46 13.12 -6.43 -0.39
N VAL A 47 12.30 -5.90 0.52
CA VAL A 47 11.29 -4.89 0.18
C VAL A 47 11.97 -3.64 -0.35
N VAL A 48 12.99 -3.14 0.36
CA VAL A 48 13.74 -1.94 -0.04
C VAL A 48 14.37 -2.13 -1.43
N ALA A 49 15.01 -3.28 -1.67
CA ALA A 49 15.63 -3.56 -2.96
C ALA A 49 14.62 -3.58 -4.11
N LEU A 50 13.46 -4.20 -3.90
CA LEU A 50 12.41 -4.26 -4.93
C LEU A 50 11.80 -2.89 -5.22
N VAL A 51 11.62 -2.07 -4.19
CA VAL A 51 11.12 -0.70 -4.36
C VAL A 51 12.15 0.14 -5.13
N GLN A 52 13.42 0.07 -4.75
CA GLN A 52 14.49 0.82 -5.43
C GLN A 52 14.68 0.42 -6.88
N SER A 53 14.49 -0.85 -7.20
CA SER A 53 14.60 -1.35 -8.58
C SER A 53 13.37 -1.08 -9.43
N GLY A 54 12.29 -0.54 -8.84
CA GLY A 54 11.03 -0.28 -9.55
C GLY A 54 10.16 -1.50 -9.76
N ARG A 55 10.52 -2.67 -9.22
CA ARG A 55 9.73 -3.90 -9.35
C ARG A 55 8.52 -3.93 -8.42
N LEU A 56 8.61 -3.27 -7.28
CA LEU A 56 7.52 -3.18 -6.30
C LEU A 56 7.15 -1.72 -6.09
N GLN A 57 5.88 -1.40 -6.30
CA GLN A 57 5.31 -0.11 -5.92
C GLN A 57 4.48 -0.28 -4.66
N ILE A 58 4.83 0.43 -3.59
CA ILE A 58 4.01 0.46 -2.39
C ILE A 58 3.04 1.63 -2.48
N VAL A 59 1.76 1.35 -2.26
CA VAL A 59 0.69 2.34 -2.25
C VAL A 59 0.15 2.41 -0.84
N ALA A 60 0.47 3.48 -0.13
CA ALA A 60 -0.12 3.77 1.17
C ALA A 60 -1.49 4.39 0.94
N PHE A 61 -2.52 3.78 1.46
CA PHE A 61 -3.91 4.18 1.21
C PHE A 61 -4.64 4.39 2.53
N TYR A 62 -5.13 5.61 2.74
CA TYR A 62 -5.95 5.97 3.90
C TYR A 62 -7.42 5.81 3.53
N PRO A 63 -8.14 4.83 4.09
CA PRO A 63 -9.50 4.52 3.64
C PRO A 63 -10.61 5.35 4.27
N ASP A 64 -10.35 6.07 5.36
CA ASP A 64 -11.41 6.74 6.12
C ASP A 64 -11.83 8.11 5.58
N GLY A 65 -11.10 8.65 4.60
CA GLY A 65 -11.52 9.87 3.89
C GLY A 65 -11.44 11.18 4.67
N GLU A 66 -10.79 11.21 5.84
CA GLU A 66 -10.59 12.44 6.60
C GLU A 66 -9.36 13.20 6.07
N ALA A 67 -9.60 14.10 5.12
CA ALA A 67 -8.54 14.79 4.40
C ALA A 67 -7.58 15.55 5.31
N GLU A 68 -8.07 16.18 6.37
CA GLU A 68 -7.21 16.96 7.28
C GLU A 68 -6.21 16.07 8.04
N ALA A 69 -6.67 14.94 8.57
CA ALA A 69 -5.80 13.99 9.26
C ALA A 69 -4.75 13.41 8.32
N TRP A 70 -5.15 13.09 7.11
CA TRP A 70 -4.27 12.57 6.07
C TRP A 70 -3.19 13.59 5.68
N GLU A 71 -3.58 14.86 5.43
CA GLU A 71 -2.64 15.92 5.10
C GLU A 71 -1.65 16.21 6.24
N ALA A 72 -2.12 16.20 7.48
CA ALA A 72 -1.27 16.48 8.64
C ALA A 72 -0.13 15.47 8.78
N CYS A 73 -0.31 14.25 8.26
CA CYS A 73 0.65 13.16 8.37
C CYS A 73 1.33 12.79 7.05
N ARG A 74 1.25 13.66 6.02
CA ARG A 74 1.79 13.36 4.69
C ARG A 74 3.28 13.02 4.70
N ASN A 75 4.06 13.58 5.62
CA ASN A 75 5.50 13.41 5.67
C ASN A 75 5.96 12.11 6.33
N ILE A 76 5.04 11.34 6.95
CA ILE A 76 5.41 10.07 7.58
C ILE A 76 5.57 8.94 6.57
N ILE A 77 5.00 9.08 5.38
CA ILE A 77 5.10 8.06 4.33
C ILE A 77 6.36 8.31 3.52
N PRO A 78 7.21 7.28 3.28
CA PRO A 78 8.42 7.44 2.47
C PRO A 78 8.12 7.99 1.07
N ASP A 79 9.00 8.84 0.55
CA ASP A 79 8.82 9.49 -0.75
C ASP A 79 8.76 8.51 -1.93
N THR A 80 9.33 7.31 -1.77
CA THR A 80 9.31 6.26 -2.80
C THR A 80 7.98 5.53 -2.88
N TRP A 81 7.10 5.75 -1.90
CA TRP A 81 5.75 5.17 -1.90
C TRP A 81 4.76 6.18 -2.45
N LEU A 82 3.64 5.68 -3.01
CA LEU A 82 2.52 6.55 -3.33
C LEU A 82 1.69 6.76 -2.06
N ASN A 83 1.49 8.00 -1.65
CA ASN A 83 0.71 8.36 -0.48
C ASN A 83 -0.67 8.83 -0.93
N THR A 84 -1.68 8.00 -0.69
CA THR A 84 -3.01 8.19 -1.29
C THR A 84 -4.12 8.09 -0.25
N CYS A 85 -5.29 8.58 -0.62
CA CYS A 85 -6.53 8.32 0.10
C CYS A 85 -7.64 7.96 -0.90
N ASP A 86 -8.83 7.64 -0.38
CA ASP A 86 -9.96 7.30 -1.25
C ASP A 86 -10.34 8.50 -2.13
N GLY A 87 -10.32 8.31 -3.44
CA GLY A 87 -10.71 9.32 -4.42
C GLY A 87 -12.22 9.36 -4.67
N THR A 88 -13.00 8.53 -3.95
CA THR A 88 -14.46 8.51 -4.02
C THR A 88 -15.06 9.07 -2.73
N GLU A 89 -16.31 9.52 -2.80
CA GLU A 89 -17.00 10.02 -1.61
C GLU A 89 -17.69 8.91 -0.81
N GLU A 90 -17.73 7.69 -1.35
CA GLU A 90 -18.52 6.59 -0.79
C GLU A 90 -17.71 5.55 -0.02
N LEU A 91 -16.41 5.76 0.17
CA LEU A 91 -15.51 4.82 0.84
C LEU A 91 -15.60 3.40 0.25
N VAL A 92 -15.73 3.32 -1.07
CA VAL A 92 -15.96 2.07 -1.81
C VAL A 92 -14.85 1.06 -1.56
N VAL A 93 -13.61 1.54 -1.49
CA VAL A 93 -12.43 0.68 -1.31
C VAL A 93 -12.52 -0.06 0.01
N ARG A 94 -12.83 0.65 1.10
CA ARG A 94 -12.91 0.07 2.44
C ARG A 94 -14.02 -0.97 2.54
N GLU A 95 -15.23 -0.62 2.11
CA GLU A 95 -16.43 -1.38 2.41
C GLU A 95 -16.77 -2.44 1.36
N LYS A 96 -16.51 -2.16 0.09
CA LYS A 96 -17.00 -2.97 -1.01
C LYS A 96 -15.93 -3.76 -1.75
N LEU A 97 -14.71 -3.20 -1.90
CA LEU A 97 -13.68 -3.83 -2.72
C LEU A 97 -12.76 -4.75 -1.91
N TYR A 98 -12.30 -4.30 -0.76
CA TYR A 98 -11.32 -5.06 0.03
C TYR A 98 -11.85 -5.49 1.39
N ALA A 99 -13.05 -5.05 1.77
CA ALA A 99 -13.67 -5.38 3.06
C ALA A 99 -12.72 -5.14 4.23
N ILE A 100 -12.10 -3.97 4.25
CA ILE A 100 -11.10 -3.62 5.27
C ILE A 100 -11.78 -3.54 6.64
N ARG A 101 -11.47 -4.50 7.51
CA ARG A 101 -12.03 -4.57 8.86
C ARG A 101 -11.17 -3.88 9.89
N ALA A 102 -9.87 -3.86 9.66
CA ALA A 102 -8.90 -3.28 10.55
C ALA A 102 -7.69 -2.81 9.78
N VAL A 103 -6.96 -1.85 10.33
CA VAL A 103 -5.68 -1.41 9.81
C VAL A 103 -4.58 -1.72 10.84
N PRO A 104 -3.35 -2.04 10.45
CA PRO A 104 -2.91 -2.10 9.04
C PRO A 104 -3.42 -3.34 8.31
N SER A 105 -3.64 -3.22 7.01
CA SER A 105 -3.92 -4.35 6.13
C SER A 105 -2.99 -4.29 4.93
N LEU A 106 -2.38 -5.41 4.57
CA LEU A 106 -1.47 -5.52 3.44
C LEU A 106 -2.03 -6.48 2.39
N TYR A 107 -2.06 -6.02 1.14
CA TYR A 107 -2.46 -6.84 -0.01
C TYR A 107 -1.36 -6.76 -1.06
N LEU A 108 -0.80 -7.91 -1.44
CA LEU A 108 0.18 -7.97 -2.53
C LEU A 108 -0.53 -8.35 -3.82
N LEU A 109 -0.31 -7.55 -4.87
CA LEU A 109 -0.93 -7.73 -6.18
C LEU A 109 0.14 -8.02 -7.23
N ASP A 110 -0.22 -8.80 -8.26
CA ASP A 110 0.65 -9.04 -9.42
C ASP A 110 0.58 -7.88 -10.44
N SER A 111 1.22 -8.05 -11.59
CA SER A 111 1.26 -7.02 -12.64
C SER A 111 -0.12 -6.71 -13.24
N GLU A 112 -1.06 -7.64 -13.13
CA GLU A 112 -2.45 -7.47 -13.58
C GLU A 112 -3.38 -7.05 -12.46
N LYS A 113 -2.82 -6.73 -11.27
CA LYS A 113 -3.55 -6.31 -10.08
C LYS A 113 -4.41 -7.41 -9.47
N ARG A 114 -4.07 -8.68 -9.75
CA ARG A 114 -4.70 -9.81 -9.06
C ARG A 114 -4.05 -10.00 -7.70
N VAL A 115 -4.84 -10.37 -6.70
CA VAL A 115 -4.36 -10.54 -5.34
C VAL A 115 -3.53 -11.82 -5.21
N ILE A 116 -2.26 -11.67 -4.82
CA ILE A 116 -1.36 -12.79 -4.49
C ILE A 116 -1.46 -13.11 -3.00
N LEU A 117 -1.36 -12.09 -2.14
CA LEU A 117 -1.50 -12.21 -0.70
C LEU A 117 -2.62 -11.29 -0.23
N LYS A 118 -3.58 -11.86 0.48
CA LYS A 118 -4.75 -11.14 0.99
C LYS A 118 -4.62 -10.94 2.50
N ASP A 119 -4.74 -9.68 2.94
CA ASP A 119 -4.73 -9.30 4.35
C ASP A 119 -3.56 -9.95 5.10
N THR A 120 -2.37 -9.79 4.55
CA THR A 120 -1.15 -10.39 5.08
C THR A 120 -0.45 -9.46 6.08
N ASP A 121 0.65 -9.92 6.67
CA ASP A 121 1.52 -9.10 7.51
C ASP A 121 2.91 -8.99 6.89
N TYR A 122 3.77 -8.12 7.45
CA TYR A 122 5.09 -7.88 6.88
C TYR A 122 6.00 -9.12 6.97
N ASN A 123 5.81 -10.00 7.95
CA ASN A 123 6.59 -11.23 8.07
C ASN A 123 6.26 -12.22 6.95
N LYS A 124 4.98 -12.45 6.70
CA LYS A 124 4.52 -13.33 5.63
C LYS A 124 4.86 -12.76 4.26
N LEU A 125 4.72 -11.45 4.09
CA LEU A 125 5.11 -10.75 2.87
C LEU A 125 6.61 -10.96 2.60
N ASP A 126 7.45 -10.71 3.59
CA ASP A 126 8.90 -10.86 3.46
C ASP A 126 9.28 -12.30 3.10
N ALA A 127 8.67 -13.29 3.77
CA ALA A 127 8.90 -14.70 3.48
C ALA A 127 8.51 -15.05 2.03
N TRP A 128 7.38 -14.54 1.55
CA TRP A 128 6.96 -14.78 0.17
C TRP A 128 7.93 -14.14 -0.83
N LEU A 129 8.34 -12.91 -0.58
CA LEU A 129 9.26 -12.19 -1.47
C LEU A 129 10.65 -12.86 -1.51
N ASN A 130 11.12 -13.37 -0.38
CA ASN A 130 12.41 -14.06 -0.30
C ASN A 130 12.37 -15.48 -0.86
N GLY A 131 11.19 -16.09 -0.97
CA GLY A 131 11.00 -17.40 -1.57
C GLY A 131 10.89 -17.35 -3.09
N PRO A 132 9.67 -17.10 -3.66
CA PRO A 132 9.47 -17.15 -5.11
C PRO A 132 10.27 -16.14 -5.89
N LEU A 133 10.41 -14.90 -5.41
CA LEU A 133 11.11 -13.84 -6.13
C LEU A 133 12.61 -13.98 -6.07
N SER A 134 13.19 -14.41 -4.95
CA SER A 134 14.64 -14.58 -4.87
C SER A 134 15.14 -15.67 -5.81
N ALA A 135 14.31 -16.65 -6.14
CA ALA A 135 14.64 -17.68 -7.13
C ALA A 135 14.71 -17.14 -8.55
N SER A 136 14.08 -16.00 -8.85
CA SER A 136 14.06 -15.37 -10.17
C SER A 136 15.02 -14.17 -10.27
N LEU A 137 15.63 -13.82 -9.18
CA LEU A 137 16.64 -12.77 -9.14
C LEU A 137 18.00 -13.32 -9.53
#